data_ebc9552062e4b51a2939df6fcbecd0ce
#
_entry.id   ebc9552062e4b51a2939df6fcbecd0ce
#
_cell.length_a   1.000
_cell.length_b   1.000
_cell.length_c   1.000
_cell.angle_alpha   90.00
_cell.angle_beta   90.00
_cell.angle_gamma   90.00
#
_symmetry.space_group_name_H-M   'P 1'
#
loop_
_entity.id
_entity.type
_entity.pdbx_description
1 polymer ?
#
loop_
_entity_poly.entity_id
_entity_poly.type
_entity_poly.pdbx_seq_one_letter_code
_entity_poly.pdbx_strand_id
1 'polypeptide(L)'
;MVAISWSVVENPSLLLKKKTNHSLLENQKNMKQILQDMGKGTTILEEAPVPGIKSGSLLINTKKSLVSAGTERMLVDFGRSSYIEKAKQQPDKVKMVMDKVRTDGLMTTVDAIQSKLAQPLPLGYCNVGVVSEVGKGVEGFKSGDRVVSNGPHADVVRVVKNLCAKIPDSVNDETAAFAVVASIGLQGIRLAKPTLGEAFVVTGVGLIGLLIVQMLRANGCRVLAIDYDDNKLEIAKSYGAEICNP
;
A
#
# COMPACT_ATOMS: atom_id res chain seq x y z
N MET A 1 -8.13 -2.90 12.81
CA MET A 1 -7.88 -2.86 11.35
C MET A 1 -8.72 -1.72 10.79
N VAL A 2 -8.14 -0.63 10.31
CA VAL A 2 -8.88 0.56 9.88
C VAL A 2 -8.80 0.64 8.37
N ALA A 3 -9.91 0.34 7.70
CA ALA A 3 -10.10 0.73 6.31
C ALA A 3 -10.60 2.18 6.32
N ILE A 4 -9.83 3.10 5.75
CA ILE A 4 -10.29 4.47 5.59
C ILE A 4 -11.21 4.51 4.37
N SER A 5 -12.51 4.67 4.62
CA SER A 5 -13.48 4.95 3.57
C SER A 5 -13.46 6.44 3.28
N TRP A 6 -13.13 6.81 2.06
CA TRP A 6 -13.28 8.17 1.57
C TRP A 6 -14.75 8.38 1.15
N SER A 7 -15.63 8.57 2.14
CA SER A 7 -16.96 9.11 1.87
C SER A 7 -16.85 10.64 1.83
N VAL A 8 -17.24 11.21 0.72
CA VAL A 8 -17.53 12.65 0.63
C VAL A 8 -18.60 12.95 1.68
N VAL A 9 -18.33 13.86 2.60
CA VAL A 9 -19.31 14.37 3.55
C VAL A 9 -20.39 15.07 2.72
N GLU A 10 -21.51 14.40 2.54
CA GLU A 10 -22.68 15.00 1.89
C GLU A 10 -23.31 16.02 2.83
N ASN A 11 -23.35 17.25 2.38
CA ASN A 11 -24.13 18.32 3.01
C ASN A 11 -25.61 18.12 2.64
N PRO A 12 -26.58 17.99 3.60
CA PRO A 12 -27.95 17.55 3.31
C PRO A 12 -28.87 18.54 2.57
N SER A 13 -28.37 19.66 2.06
CA SER A 13 -29.21 20.74 1.54
C SER A 13 -29.24 20.95 0.02
N LEU A 14 -28.73 19.99 -0.79
CA LEU A 14 -28.79 20.09 -2.26
C LEU A 14 -29.35 18.80 -2.89
N LEU A 15 -30.66 18.61 -2.77
CA LEU A 15 -31.45 17.73 -3.65
C LEU A 15 -31.57 18.37 -5.03
N LEU A 16 -30.63 18.14 -5.92
CA LEU A 16 -30.80 18.43 -7.35
C LEU A 16 -30.26 17.25 -8.17
N LYS A 17 -31.21 16.52 -8.76
CA LYS A 17 -31.16 15.65 -9.94
C LYS A 17 -29.87 14.84 -10.15
N LYS A 18 -29.97 13.53 -9.98
CA LYS A 18 -29.06 12.49 -10.51
C LYS A 18 -28.67 12.81 -11.98
N LYS A 19 -27.55 13.50 -12.17
CA LYS A 19 -26.74 13.39 -13.36
C LYS A 19 -25.59 12.47 -13.02
N THR A 20 -25.42 11.45 -13.81
CA THR A 20 -24.38 10.43 -13.74
C THR A 20 -23.03 11.04 -13.37
N ASN A 21 -22.40 10.53 -12.31
CA ASN A 21 -21.13 10.96 -11.70
C ASN A 21 -19.90 11.03 -12.65
N HIS A 22 -20.06 10.86 -13.93
CA HIS A 22 -18.96 10.93 -14.90
C HIS A 22 -18.49 12.37 -15.20
N SER A 23 -19.38 13.37 -15.07
CA SER A 23 -19.03 14.76 -15.39
C SER A 23 -18.40 15.56 -14.25
N LEU A 24 -18.41 15.04 -13.02
CA LEU A 24 -17.84 15.75 -11.86
C LEU A 24 -16.32 15.55 -11.73
N LEU A 25 -15.74 14.54 -12.40
CA LEU A 25 -14.31 14.24 -12.32
C LEU A 25 -13.50 14.91 -13.44
N GLU A 26 -14.13 15.36 -14.52
CA GLU A 26 -13.45 16.03 -15.65
C GLU A 26 -12.88 17.42 -15.33
N ASN A 27 -13.25 18.02 -14.18
CA ASN A 27 -12.81 19.35 -13.77
C ASN A 27 -11.95 19.39 -12.49
N GLN A 28 -11.57 18.26 -11.92
CA GLN A 28 -10.72 18.25 -10.73
C GLN A 28 -9.26 18.55 -11.13
N LYS A 29 -8.85 19.80 -11.03
CA LYS A 29 -7.46 20.23 -11.29
C LYS A 29 -6.49 19.72 -10.22
N ASN A 30 -6.94 19.52 -8.99
CA ASN A 30 -6.15 19.08 -7.85
C ASN A 30 -6.72 17.82 -7.22
N MET A 31 -5.87 17.03 -6.61
CA MET A 31 -6.17 15.84 -5.81
C MET A 31 -5.53 15.96 -4.43
N LYS A 32 -6.04 15.23 -3.45
CA LYS A 32 -5.42 15.07 -2.14
C LYS A 32 -4.60 13.79 -2.09
N GLN A 33 -3.45 13.85 -1.42
CA GLN A 33 -2.59 12.70 -1.19
C GLN A 33 -1.94 12.77 0.19
N ILE A 34 -1.63 11.60 0.75
CA ILE A 34 -0.96 11.49 2.05
C ILE A 34 0.54 11.32 1.80
N LEU A 35 1.32 12.22 2.37
CA LEU A 35 2.78 12.25 2.24
C LEU A 35 3.44 12.14 3.62
N GLN A 36 4.59 11.48 3.67
CA GLN A 36 5.49 11.49 4.82
C GLN A 36 6.68 12.39 4.53
N ASP A 37 6.82 13.46 5.29
CA ASP A 37 8.02 14.30 5.29
C ASP A 37 9.10 13.60 6.11
N MET A 38 10.14 13.13 5.43
CA MET A 38 11.23 12.37 6.07
C MET A 38 12.22 13.28 6.80
N GLY A 39 12.23 14.57 6.49
CA GLY A 39 13.08 15.59 7.15
C GLY A 39 12.47 16.04 8.48
N LYS A 40 11.18 16.38 8.46
CA LYS A 40 10.45 16.88 9.63
C LYS A 40 9.80 15.76 10.45
N GLY A 41 9.69 14.55 9.90
CA GLY A 41 9.03 13.42 10.57
C GLY A 41 7.52 13.56 10.68
N THR A 42 6.88 14.39 9.86
CA THR A 42 5.45 14.65 9.90
C THR A 42 4.72 13.98 8.73
N THR A 43 3.54 13.45 9.00
CA THR A 43 2.61 12.99 7.97
C THR A 43 1.67 14.14 7.62
N ILE A 44 1.56 14.47 6.34
CA ILE A 44 0.77 15.60 5.83
C ILE A 44 -0.25 15.14 4.80
N LEU A 45 -1.40 15.81 4.77
CA LEU A 45 -2.36 15.73 3.68
C LEU A 45 -2.08 16.92 2.75
N GLU A 46 -1.64 16.64 1.53
CA GLU A 46 -1.21 17.64 0.57
C GLU A 46 -2.16 17.69 -0.62
N GLU A 47 -2.40 18.88 -1.15
CA GLU A 47 -3.09 19.07 -2.42
C GLU A 47 -2.07 19.18 -3.55
N ALA A 48 -2.24 18.38 -4.59
CA ALA A 48 -1.35 18.33 -5.75
C ALA A 48 -2.16 18.27 -7.05
N PRO A 49 -1.58 18.70 -8.16
CA PRO A 49 -2.21 18.50 -9.47
C PRO A 49 -2.47 17.02 -9.76
N VAL A 50 -3.61 16.73 -10.37
CA VAL A 50 -3.92 15.37 -10.84
C VAL A 50 -2.84 14.92 -11.83
N PRO A 51 -2.25 13.74 -11.69
CA PRO A 51 -1.21 13.26 -12.58
C PRO A 51 -1.79 12.99 -13.98
N GLY A 52 -1.15 13.52 -15.03
CA GLY A 52 -1.51 13.18 -16.40
C GLY A 52 -1.22 11.73 -16.73
N ILE A 53 -2.00 11.14 -17.66
CA ILE A 53 -1.79 9.77 -18.14
C ILE A 53 -0.43 9.62 -18.84
N LYS A 54 0.23 8.48 -18.70
CA LYS A 54 1.45 8.09 -19.42
C LYS A 54 1.25 6.77 -20.16
N SER A 55 2.04 6.55 -21.23
CA SER A 55 2.09 5.25 -21.90
C SER A 55 2.40 4.13 -20.90
N GLY A 56 1.75 2.97 -21.06
CA GLY A 56 1.93 1.80 -20.19
C GLY A 56 1.28 1.91 -18.82
N SER A 57 0.52 2.97 -18.54
CA SER A 57 -0.09 3.24 -17.21
C SER A 57 -1.60 3.36 -17.28
N LEU A 58 -2.24 3.19 -16.13
CA LEU A 58 -3.65 3.49 -15.87
C LEU A 58 -3.74 4.71 -14.96
N LEU A 59 -4.72 5.58 -15.22
CA LEU A 59 -5.16 6.59 -14.28
C LEU A 59 -6.38 6.04 -13.56
N ILE A 60 -6.36 6.07 -12.22
CA ILE A 60 -7.35 5.38 -11.39
C ILE A 60 -7.90 6.37 -10.36
N ASN A 61 -9.22 6.55 -10.34
CA ASN A 61 -9.93 7.26 -9.30
C ASN A 61 -10.09 6.33 -8.10
N THR A 62 -9.46 6.66 -6.99
CA THR A 62 -9.46 5.86 -5.76
C THR A 62 -10.86 5.79 -5.15
N LYS A 63 -11.25 4.60 -4.74
CA LYS A 63 -12.45 4.35 -3.93
C LYS A 63 -12.09 3.99 -2.51
N LYS A 64 -11.07 3.14 -2.35
CA LYS A 64 -10.58 2.66 -1.06
C LYS A 64 -9.07 2.45 -1.11
N SER A 65 -8.44 2.57 0.04
CA SER A 65 -7.05 2.15 0.21
C SER A 65 -6.88 1.46 1.55
N LEU A 66 -6.02 0.43 1.60
CA LEU A 66 -5.69 -0.28 2.82
C LEU A 66 -4.43 0.30 3.43
N VAL A 67 -4.51 0.69 4.71
CA VAL A 67 -3.33 1.08 5.50
C VAL A 67 -2.64 -0.19 6.02
N SER A 68 -1.41 -0.40 5.58
CA SER A 68 -0.54 -1.46 6.09
C SER A 68 0.21 -0.97 7.33
N ALA A 69 -0.43 -1.12 8.50
CA ALA A 69 0.05 -0.55 9.76
C ALA A 69 1.52 -0.89 10.09
N GLY A 70 1.99 -2.10 9.74
CA GLY A 70 3.39 -2.49 10.00
C GLY A 70 4.38 -1.70 9.16
N THR A 71 4.22 -1.73 7.83
CA THR A 71 5.15 -1.10 6.89
C THR A 71 5.07 0.42 6.93
N GLU A 72 3.87 0.97 6.97
CA GLU A 72 3.71 2.43 6.95
C GLU A 72 4.12 3.06 8.28
N ARG A 73 3.82 2.40 9.41
CA ARG A 73 4.34 2.83 10.72
C ARG A 73 5.87 2.86 10.73
N MET A 74 6.53 1.85 10.16
CA MET A 74 7.99 1.84 10.05
C MET A 74 8.51 3.06 9.28
N LEU A 75 7.85 3.46 8.19
CA LEU A 75 8.21 4.67 7.44
C LEU A 75 7.99 5.95 8.25
N VAL A 76 6.88 6.05 8.97
CA VAL A 76 6.57 7.19 9.84
C VAL A 76 7.58 7.27 10.98
N ASP A 77 7.86 6.17 11.66
CA ASP A 77 8.81 6.11 12.78
C ASP A 77 10.24 6.42 12.30
N PHE A 78 10.63 5.91 11.11
CA PHE A 78 11.90 6.30 10.48
C PHE A 78 11.94 7.80 10.17
N GLY A 79 10.86 8.39 9.65
CA GLY A 79 10.76 9.83 9.43
C GLY A 79 10.99 10.65 10.71
N ARG A 80 10.44 10.19 11.84
CA ARG A 80 10.55 10.83 13.16
C ARG A 80 11.90 10.64 13.84
N SER A 81 12.67 9.61 13.44
CA SER A 81 13.97 9.30 14.05
C SER A 81 14.99 10.42 13.83
N SER A 82 15.89 10.60 14.78
CA SER A 82 17.03 11.51 14.63
C SER A 82 17.96 11.06 13.49
N TYR A 83 18.80 11.95 12.97
CA TYR A 83 19.78 11.60 11.92
C TYR A 83 20.73 10.47 12.35
N ILE A 84 21.10 10.42 13.64
CA ILE A 84 21.96 9.35 14.20
C ILE A 84 21.21 8.01 14.18
N GLU A 85 19.94 8.00 14.57
CA GLU A 85 19.12 6.78 14.55
C GLU A 85 18.84 6.33 13.13
N LYS A 86 18.55 7.25 12.20
CA LYS A 86 18.42 6.94 10.77
C LYS A 86 19.69 6.30 10.21
N ALA A 87 20.86 6.79 10.60
CA ALA A 87 22.15 6.22 10.21
C ALA A 87 22.34 4.80 10.76
N LYS A 88 22.01 4.57 12.04
CA LYS A 88 22.09 3.25 12.67
C LYS A 88 21.14 2.22 12.03
N GLN A 89 19.95 2.66 11.61
CA GLN A 89 18.96 1.78 10.97
C GLN A 89 19.34 1.39 9.53
N GLN A 90 20.23 2.14 8.86
CA GLN A 90 20.62 1.91 7.47
C GLN A 90 22.14 1.98 7.28
N PRO A 91 22.90 1.03 7.84
CA PRO A 91 24.38 1.04 7.80
C PRO A 91 24.94 1.01 6.37
N ASP A 92 24.27 0.30 5.44
CA ASP A 92 24.70 0.24 4.03
C ASP A 92 24.63 1.61 3.35
N LYS A 93 23.59 2.40 3.66
CA LYS A 93 23.48 3.77 3.13
C LYS A 93 24.52 4.70 3.74
N VAL A 94 24.89 4.49 5.01
CA VAL A 94 25.99 5.25 5.64
C VAL A 94 27.30 5.01 4.91
N LYS A 95 27.59 3.76 4.56
CA LYS A 95 28.79 3.41 3.75
C LYS A 95 28.77 4.11 2.39
N MET A 96 27.64 4.08 1.67
CA MET A 96 27.47 4.79 0.39
C MET A 96 27.68 6.31 0.55
N VAL A 97 27.21 6.89 1.65
CA VAL A 97 27.41 8.32 1.96
C VAL A 97 28.88 8.60 2.21
N MET A 98 29.59 7.76 2.98
CA MET A 98 31.03 7.92 3.21
C MET A 98 31.84 7.82 1.93
N ASP A 99 31.50 6.91 1.03
CA ASP A 99 32.15 6.79 -0.28
C ASP A 99 31.87 8.04 -1.13
N LYS A 100 30.64 8.54 -1.09
CA LYS A 100 30.26 9.77 -1.80
C LYS A 100 30.94 11.03 -1.23
N VAL A 101 31.16 11.11 0.08
CA VAL A 101 31.95 12.19 0.70
C VAL A 101 33.40 12.20 0.18
N ARG A 102 33.98 10.99 -0.06
CA ARG A 102 35.34 10.89 -0.61
C ARG A 102 35.43 11.31 -2.06
N THR A 103 34.38 11.10 -2.87
CA THR A 103 34.37 11.45 -4.30
C THR A 103 33.92 12.89 -4.56
N ASP A 104 32.82 13.31 -3.93
CA ASP A 104 32.11 14.56 -4.26
C ASP A 104 32.32 15.65 -3.23
N GLY A 105 32.98 15.35 -2.09
CA GLY A 105 33.21 16.26 -0.97
C GLY A 105 32.05 16.29 0.04
N LEU A 106 32.36 16.74 1.26
CA LEU A 106 31.44 16.71 2.40
C LEU A 106 30.21 17.60 2.18
N MET A 107 30.38 18.85 1.78
CA MET A 107 29.30 19.82 1.63
C MET A 107 28.29 19.38 0.56
N THR A 108 28.76 18.99 -0.61
CA THR A 108 27.94 18.51 -1.73
C THR A 108 27.13 17.27 -1.33
N THR A 109 27.72 16.38 -0.52
CA THR A 109 27.05 15.17 -0.05
C THR A 109 26.00 15.49 0.99
N VAL A 110 26.26 16.40 1.93
CA VAL A 110 25.28 16.84 2.95
C VAL A 110 24.08 17.51 2.26
N ASP A 111 24.30 18.41 1.32
CA ASP A 111 23.22 19.07 0.56
C ASP A 111 22.39 18.07 -0.22
N ALA A 112 23.01 17.08 -0.85
CA ALA A 112 22.30 16.01 -1.57
C ALA A 112 21.44 15.15 -0.64
N ILE A 113 21.92 14.84 0.57
CA ILE A 113 21.17 14.08 1.58
C ILE A 113 19.98 14.91 2.08
N GLN A 114 20.20 16.17 2.44
CA GLN A 114 19.15 17.06 2.91
C GLN A 114 18.06 17.24 1.83
N SER A 115 18.45 17.49 0.59
CA SER A 115 17.53 17.60 -0.54
C SER A 115 16.71 16.33 -0.74
N LYS A 116 17.32 15.16 -0.56
CA LYS A 116 16.63 13.87 -0.69
C LYS A 116 15.66 13.58 0.47
N LEU A 117 16.03 13.97 1.69
CA LEU A 117 15.17 13.85 2.87
C LEU A 117 14.05 14.90 2.90
N ALA A 118 14.27 16.05 2.26
CA ALA A 118 13.26 17.09 2.13
C ALA A 118 12.15 16.77 1.13
N GLN A 119 12.31 15.73 0.30
CA GLN A 119 11.27 15.30 -0.62
C GLN A 119 10.25 14.41 0.13
N PRO A 120 8.99 14.84 0.28
CA PRO A 120 7.98 14.02 0.91
C PRO A 120 7.73 12.73 0.10
N LEU A 121 7.53 11.61 0.80
CA LEU A 121 7.24 10.32 0.19
C LEU A 121 5.75 10.01 0.26
N PRO A 122 5.10 9.60 -0.85
CA PRO A 122 3.74 9.11 -0.80
C PRO A 122 3.61 7.89 0.12
N LEU A 123 2.63 7.91 1.03
CA LEU A 123 2.28 6.77 1.85
C LEU A 123 1.25 5.89 1.15
N GLY A 124 1.26 4.61 1.50
CA GLY A 124 0.34 3.62 0.96
C GLY A 124 0.85 2.95 -0.32
N TYR A 125 0.34 1.74 -0.53
CA TYR A 125 0.64 0.91 -1.70
C TYR A 125 -0.45 -0.14 -1.96
N CYS A 126 -1.64 0.06 -1.41
CA CYS A 126 -2.80 -0.82 -1.58
C CYS A 126 -4.01 0.04 -1.93
N ASN A 127 -4.29 0.17 -3.22
CA ASN A 127 -5.31 1.05 -3.75
C ASN A 127 -6.35 0.24 -4.52
N VAL A 128 -7.62 0.58 -4.32
CA VAL A 128 -8.76 0.08 -5.09
C VAL A 128 -9.48 1.28 -5.69
N GLY A 129 -9.79 1.20 -6.97
CA GLY A 129 -10.48 2.29 -7.64
C GLY A 129 -11.05 1.90 -8.99
N VAL A 130 -11.47 2.92 -9.72
CA VAL A 130 -12.03 2.79 -11.07
C VAL A 130 -11.11 3.47 -12.06
N VAL A 131 -10.78 2.78 -13.14
CA VAL A 131 -9.96 3.33 -14.21
C VAL A 131 -10.70 4.50 -14.86
N SER A 132 -10.10 5.68 -14.83
CA SER A 132 -10.59 6.86 -15.54
C SER A 132 -10.01 6.97 -16.96
N GLU A 133 -8.69 6.71 -17.09
CA GLU A 133 -8.00 6.77 -18.37
C GLU A 133 -7.02 5.61 -18.53
N VAL A 134 -6.83 5.20 -19.78
CA VAL A 134 -5.91 4.12 -20.18
C VAL A 134 -4.82 4.70 -21.07
N GLY A 135 -3.56 4.53 -20.67
CA GLY A 135 -2.41 5.01 -21.43
C GLY A 135 -2.12 4.19 -22.67
N LYS A 136 -1.43 4.80 -23.62
CA LYS A 136 -1.03 4.13 -24.88
C LYS A 136 -0.25 2.84 -24.58
N GLY A 137 -0.55 1.78 -25.31
CA GLY A 137 0.11 0.46 -25.19
C GLY A 137 -0.39 -0.39 -24.02
N VAL A 138 -1.44 0.03 -23.32
CA VAL A 138 -2.10 -0.80 -22.30
C VAL A 138 -3.24 -1.58 -22.95
N GLU A 139 -3.15 -2.88 -22.89
CA GLU A 139 -4.20 -3.81 -23.31
C GLU A 139 -4.85 -4.49 -22.11
N GLY A 140 -6.10 -4.92 -22.26
CA GLY A 140 -6.83 -5.68 -21.25
C GLY A 140 -7.55 -4.82 -20.20
N PHE A 141 -7.43 -3.48 -20.26
CA PHE A 141 -8.14 -2.53 -19.39
C PHE A 141 -8.89 -1.49 -20.21
N LYS A 142 -9.99 -0.98 -19.64
CA LYS A 142 -10.77 0.12 -20.19
C LYS A 142 -11.24 1.07 -19.08
N SER A 143 -11.62 2.29 -19.46
CA SER A 143 -12.30 3.21 -18.52
C SER A 143 -13.55 2.56 -17.95
N GLY A 144 -13.78 2.72 -16.65
CA GLY A 144 -14.85 2.09 -15.89
C GLY A 144 -14.48 0.74 -15.26
N ASP A 145 -13.36 0.11 -15.61
CA ASP A 145 -12.92 -1.12 -14.96
C ASP A 145 -12.61 -0.87 -13.47
N ARG A 146 -13.12 -1.75 -12.60
CA ARG A 146 -12.71 -1.79 -11.19
C ARG A 146 -11.37 -2.50 -11.07
N VAL A 147 -10.42 -1.86 -10.39
CA VAL A 147 -9.05 -2.40 -10.28
C VAL A 147 -8.49 -2.25 -8.87
N VAL A 148 -7.66 -3.23 -8.50
CA VAL A 148 -6.71 -3.10 -7.40
C VAL A 148 -5.35 -2.75 -7.97
N SER A 149 -4.59 -1.92 -7.27
CA SER A 149 -3.26 -1.49 -7.68
C SER A 149 -2.36 -1.21 -6.48
N ASN A 150 -1.05 -1.08 -6.71
CA ASN A 150 -0.14 -0.63 -5.67
C ASN A 150 0.01 0.91 -5.61
N GLY A 151 -1.03 1.64 -5.99
CA GLY A 151 -1.08 3.09 -5.86
C GLY A 151 -1.05 3.54 -4.39
N PRO A 152 -0.52 4.75 -4.13
CA PRO A 152 -0.49 5.34 -2.80
C PRO A 152 -1.87 5.81 -2.32
N HIS A 153 -1.92 6.33 -1.09
CA HIS A 153 -3.11 6.99 -0.53
C HIS A 153 -3.28 8.37 -1.19
N ALA A 154 -4.06 8.41 -2.26
CA ALA A 154 -4.41 9.63 -2.99
C ALA A 154 -5.77 9.48 -3.67
N ASP A 155 -6.45 10.59 -3.96
CA ASP A 155 -7.75 10.59 -4.65
C ASP A 155 -7.64 10.01 -6.07
N VAL A 156 -6.53 10.32 -6.75
CA VAL A 156 -6.23 9.83 -8.10
C VAL A 156 -4.81 9.29 -8.14
N VAL A 157 -4.64 8.08 -8.67
CA VAL A 157 -3.31 7.47 -8.78
C VAL A 157 -3.02 7.08 -10.23
N ARG A 158 -1.76 7.29 -10.64
CA ARG A 158 -1.25 6.77 -11.92
C ARG A 158 -0.36 5.57 -11.64
N VAL A 159 -0.75 4.40 -12.12
CA VAL A 159 -0.05 3.14 -11.86
C VAL A 159 0.25 2.42 -13.18
N VAL A 160 1.44 1.84 -13.29
CA VAL A 160 1.80 1.04 -14.46
C VAL A 160 0.96 -0.24 -14.53
N LYS A 161 0.61 -0.67 -15.75
CA LYS A 161 -0.27 -1.82 -16.02
C LYS A 161 0.07 -3.06 -15.17
N ASN A 162 1.36 -3.40 -15.07
CA ASN A 162 1.82 -4.62 -14.41
C ASN A 162 1.60 -4.63 -12.87
N LEU A 163 1.24 -3.50 -12.29
CA LEU A 163 0.92 -3.34 -10.88
C LEU A 163 -0.58 -3.10 -10.67
N CYS A 164 -1.40 -3.48 -11.65
CA CYS A 164 -2.85 -3.39 -11.60
C CYS A 164 -3.48 -4.75 -11.94
N ALA A 165 -4.59 -5.07 -11.28
CA ALA A 165 -5.41 -6.24 -11.59
C ALA A 165 -6.89 -5.87 -11.56
N LYS A 166 -7.69 -6.46 -12.45
CA LYS A 166 -9.16 -6.30 -12.41
C LYS A 166 -9.74 -7.00 -11.21
N ILE A 167 -10.74 -6.38 -10.60
CA ILE A 167 -11.50 -6.94 -9.49
C ILE A 167 -12.71 -7.68 -10.08
N PRO A 168 -12.88 -8.98 -9.80
CA PRO A 168 -14.08 -9.71 -10.20
C PRO A 168 -15.35 -9.09 -9.59
N ASP A 169 -16.48 -9.18 -10.28
CA ASP A 169 -17.75 -8.60 -9.82
C ASP A 169 -18.23 -9.17 -8.48
N SER A 170 -17.88 -10.43 -8.20
CA SER A 170 -18.20 -11.12 -6.93
C SER A 170 -17.37 -10.64 -5.74
N VAL A 171 -16.31 -9.83 -5.96
CA VAL A 171 -15.42 -9.32 -4.91
C VAL A 171 -15.71 -7.84 -4.65
N ASN A 172 -15.98 -7.49 -3.40
CA ASN A 172 -16.16 -6.10 -3.00
C ASN A 172 -14.83 -5.34 -2.87
N ASP A 173 -14.89 -4.02 -2.82
CA ASP A 173 -13.71 -3.16 -2.79
C ASP A 173 -12.89 -3.33 -1.50
N GLU A 174 -13.56 -3.57 -0.36
CA GLU A 174 -12.92 -3.81 0.93
C GLU A 174 -12.04 -5.06 0.91
N THR A 175 -12.58 -6.16 0.40
CA THR A 175 -11.84 -7.42 0.25
C THR A 175 -10.70 -7.27 -0.77
N ALA A 176 -10.97 -6.63 -1.90
CA ALA A 176 -9.97 -6.40 -2.94
C ALA A 176 -8.78 -5.56 -2.44
N ALA A 177 -8.97 -4.64 -1.50
CA ALA A 177 -7.89 -3.80 -0.96
C ALA A 177 -6.76 -4.60 -0.30
N PHE A 178 -7.03 -5.83 0.17
CA PHE A 178 -6.01 -6.72 0.73
C PHE A 178 -5.15 -7.43 -0.34
N ALA A 179 -5.54 -7.42 -1.60
CA ALA A 179 -4.88 -8.24 -2.64
C ALA A 179 -3.38 -7.93 -2.81
N VAL A 180 -2.95 -6.67 -2.67
CA VAL A 180 -1.54 -6.30 -2.79
C VAL A 180 -0.72 -6.91 -1.66
N VAL A 181 -1.14 -6.76 -0.39
CA VAL A 181 -0.44 -7.39 0.75
C VAL A 181 -0.55 -8.91 0.72
N ALA A 182 -1.69 -9.45 0.28
CA ALA A 182 -1.86 -10.90 0.11
C ALA A 182 -0.90 -11.47 -0.94
N SER A 183 -0.60 -10.73 -2.01
CA SER A 183 0.35 -11.16 -3.03
C SER A 183 1.77 -11.37 -2.50
N ILE A 184 2.18 -10.62 -1.48
CA ILE A 184 3.45 -10.79 -0.78
C ILE A 184 3.47 -12.14 -0.05
N GLY A 185 2.42 -12.43 0.73
CA GLY A 185 2.25 -13.73 1.40
C GLY A 185 2.18 -14.89 0.41
N LEU A 186 1.42 -14.71 -0.68
CA LEU A 186 1.30 -15.72 -1.74
C LEU A 186 2.64 -16.02 -2.41
N GLN A 187 3.53 -15.03 -2.58
CA GLN A 187 4.87 -15.28 -3.11
C GLN A 187 5.67 -16.21 -2.17
N GLY A 188 5.61 -15.97 -0.85
CA GLY A 188 6.24 -16.87 0.13
C GLY A 188 5.68 -18.30 0.06
N ILE A 189 4.37 -18.44 -0.04
CA ILE A 189 3.69 -19.74 -0.20
C ILE A 189 4.16 -20.44 -1.49
N ARG A 190 4.23 -19.74 -2.62
CA ARG A 190 4.71 -20.30 -3.90
C ARG A 190 6.14 -20.79 -3.82
N LEU A 191 7.02 -20.10 -3.08
CA LEU A 191 8.40 -20.55 -2.86
C LEU A 191 8.46 -21.80 -1.96
N ALA A 192 7.59 -21.88 -0.96
CA ALA A 192 7.49 -23.04 -0.08
C ALA A 192 6.88 -24.28 -0.76
N LYS A 193 6.13 -24.10 -1.88
CA LYS A 193 5.50 -25.17 -2.68
C LYS A 193 4.67 -26.15 -1.85
N PRO A 194 3.69 -25.67 -1.05
CA PRO A 194 2.91 -26.55 -0.18
C PRO A 194 2.15 -27.61 -0.97
N THR A 195 2.09 -28.82 -0.41
CA THR A 195 1.23 -29.89 -0.88
C THR A 195 0.06 -30.12 0.08
N LEU A 196 -0.96 -30.82 -0.40
CA LEU A 196 -2.17 -31.09 0.37
C LEU A 196 -1.86 -31.86 1.66
N GLY A 197 -2.35 -31.37 2.81
CA GLY A 197 -2.19 -32.02 4.11
C GLY A 197 -0.87 -31.71 4.83
N GLU A 198 0.06 -31.00 4.21
CA GLU A 198 1.30 -30.56 4.89
C GLU A 198 0.99 -29.60 6.07
N ALA A 199 1.89 -29.59 7.03
CA ALA A 199 1.82 -28.70 8.18
C ALA A 199 2.81 -27.53 8.01
N PHE A 200 2.32 -26.31 8.23
CA PHE A 200 3.11 -25.09 8.18
C PHE A 200 3.09 -24.36 9.51
N VAL A 201 4.22 -23.78 9.88
CA VAL A 201 4.32 -22.87 11.01
C VAL A 201 4.38 -21.44 10.48
N VAL A 202 3.47 -20.60 10.96
CA VAL A 202 3.43 -19.16 10.63
C VAL A 202 3.80 -18.38 11.87
N THR A 203 5.02 -17.83 11.89
CA THR A 203 5.53 -17.00 12.99
C THR A 203 5.19 -15.53 12.73
N GLY A 204 4.46 -14.91 13.66
CA GLY A 204 3.93 -13.56 13.51
C GLY A 204 2.63 -13.53 12.71
N VAL A 205 1.50 -13.42 13.42
CA VAL A 205 0.17 -13.33 12.80
C VAL A 205 -0.36 -11.88 12.78
N GLY A 206 0.50 -10.96 12.30
CA GLY A 206 0.06 -9.66 11.84
C GLY A 206 -0.73 -9.77 10.54
N LEU A 207 -0.91 -8.64 9.84
CA LEU A 207 -1.71 -8.57 8.60
C LEU A 207 -1.31 -9.63 7.57
N ILE A 208 -0.01 -9.72 7.23
CA ILE A 208 0.49 -10.68 6.23
C ILE A 208 0.38 -12.12 6.76
N GLY A 209 0.73 -12.37 8.02
CA GLY A 209 0.63 -13.69 8.62
C GLY A 209 -0.79 -14.24 8.64
N LEU A 210 -1.78 -13.42 8.99
CA LEU A 210 -3.20 -13.79 8.94
C LEU A 210 -3.69 -14.12 7.51
N LEU A 211 -3.20 -13.39 6.50
CA LEU A 211 -3.49 -13.71 5.10
C LEU A 211 -2.83 -15.01 4.66
N ILE A 212 -1.59 -15.27 5.10
CA ILE A 212 -0.88 -16.55 4.84
C ILE A 212 -1.64 -17.71 5.49
N VAL A 213 -2.09 -17.58 6.74
CA VAL A 213 -2.91 -18.60 7.43
C VAL A 213 -4.13 -18.96 6.59
N GLN A 214 -4.89 -17.97 6.13
CA GLN A 214 -6.08 -18.19 5.31
C GLN A 214 -5.75 -18.91 3.98
N MET A 215 -4.69 -18.46 3.29
CA MET A 215 -4.28 -19.06 2.01
C MET A 215 -3.79 -20.51 2.18
N LEU A 216 -3.00 -20.82 3.21
CA LEU A 216 -2.54 -22.17 3.51
C LEU A 216 -3.72 -23.09 3.90
N ARG A 217 -4.66 -22.59 4.71
CA ARG A 217 -5.89 -23.33 5.05
C ARG A 217 -6.74 -23.62 3.81
N ALA A 218 -6.90 -22.63 2.93
CA ALA A 218 -7.62 -22.81 1.66
C ALA A 218 -6.91 -23.83 0.72
N ASN A 219 -5.59 -23.95 0.82
CA ASN A 219 -4.80 -24.94 0.09
C ASN A 219 -4.82 -26.36 0.74
N GLY A 220 -5.57 -26.55 1.84
CA GLY A 220 -5.69 -27.84 2.52
C GLY A 220 -4.53 -28.17 3.47
N CYS A 221 -3.67 -27.20 3.81
CA CYS A 221 -2.58 -27.39 4.75
C CYS A 221 -3.06 -27.25 6.21
N ARG A 222 -2.36 -27.91 7.13
CA ARG A 222 -2.46 -27.63 8.56
C ARG A 222 -1.62 -26.40 8.88
N VAL A 223 -2.04 -25.58 9.80
CA VAL A 223 -1.31 -24.35 10.17
C VAL A 223 -1.21 -24.23 11.68
N LEU A 224 0.03 -24.08 12.18
CA LEU A 224 0.33 -23.63 13.54
C LEU A 224 0.72 -22.15 13.48
N ALA A 225 -0.08 -21.30 14.09
CA ALA A 225 0.17 -19.84 14.20
C ALA A 225 0.84 -19.51 15.55
N ILE A 226 1.94 -18.76 15.48
CA ILE A 226 2.72 -18.36 16.67
C ILE A 226 2.78 -16.84 16.74
N ASP A 227 2.36 -16.25 17.85
CA ASP A 227 2.48 -14.80 18.15
C ASP A 227 2.44 -14.60 19.67
N TYR A 228 2.92 -13.46 20.17
CA TYR A 228 2.79 -13.05 21.57
C TYR A 228 1.45 -12.36 21.88
N ASP A 229 0.68 -11.98 20.87
CA ASP A 229 -0.60 -11.26 20.99
C ASP A 229 -1.77 -12.24 20.86
N ASP A 230 -2.40 -12.55 22.01
CA ASP A 230 -3.52 -13.47 22.09
C ASP A 230 -4.71 -13.05 21.20
N ASN A 231 -4.96 -11.73 21.03
CA ASN A 231 -6.05 -11.27 20.18
C ASN A 231 -5.80 -11.64 18.71
N LYS A 232 -4.56 -11.57 18.24
CA LYS A 232 -4.19 -11.98 16.89
C LYS A 232 -4.25 -13.50 16.73
N LEU A 233 -3.86 -14.24 17.76
CA LEU A 233 -3.96 -15.69 17.79
C LEU A 233 -5.41 -16.15 17.72
N GLU A 234 -6.34 -15.53 18.45
CA GLU A 234 -7.76 -15.86 18.34
C GLU A 234 -8.32 -15.57 16.94
N ILE A 235 -7.86 -14.52 16.25
CA ILE A 235 -8.21 -14.29 14.85
C ILE A 235 -7.65 -15.42 13.97
N ALA A 236 -6.38 -15.83 14.15
CA ALA A 236 -5.79 -16.93 13.38
C ALA A 236 -6.55 -18.25 13.61
N LYS A 237 -6.95 -18.52 14.85
CA LYS A 237 -7.76 -19.68 15.24
C LYS A 237 -9.14 -19.68 14.57
N SER A 238 -9.78 -18.51 14.45
CA SER A 238 -11.06 -18.38 13.75
C SER A 238 -10.94 -18.74 12.26
N TYR A 239 -9.75 -18.65 11.66
CA TYR A 239 -9.44 -19.14 10.32
C TYR A 239 -8.98 -20.60 10.26
N GLY A 240 -9.08 -21.33 11.38
CA GLY A 240 -8.78 -22.76 11.47
C GLY A 240 -7.31 -23.11 11.72
N ALA A 241 -6.49 -22.18 12.18
CA ALA A 241 -5.14 -22.48 12.64
C ALA A 241 -5.15 -23.06 14.05
N GLU A 242 -4.19 -23.94 14.35
CA GLU A 242 -3.72 -24.21 15.71
C GLU A 242 -2.92 -23.00 16.17
N ILE A 243 -2.94 -22.69 17.46
CA ILE A 243 -2.29 -21.47 17.99
C ILE A 243 -1.29 -21.80 19.09
N CYS A 244 -0.22 -21.02 19.17
CA CYS A 244 0.77 -21.09 20.23
C CYS A 244 1.22 -19.69 20.62
N ASN A 245 1.12 -19.35 21.91
CA ASN A 245 1.77 -18.20 22.51
C ASN A 245 3.03 -18.70 23.21
N PRO A 246 4.27 -18.34 22.76
CA PRO A 246 5.52 -18.89 23.27
C PRO A 246 5.92 -18.33 24.63
#